data_2082d432be1769605c19a3f4e2f73f9a
#
_entry.id   2082d432be1769605c19a3f4e2f73f9a
#
_cell.length_a   1.000
_cell.length_b   1.000
_cell.length_c   1.000
_cell.angle_alpha   90.00
_cell.angle_beta   90.00
_cell.angle_gamma   90.00
#
_symmetry.space_group_name_H-M   'P 1'
#
loop_
_entity.id
_entity.type
_entity.pdbx_description
1 polymer ?
#
loop_
_entity_poly.entity_id
_entity_poly.type
_entity_poly.pdbx_seq_one_letter_code
_entity_poly.pdbx_strand_id
1 'polypeptide(L)'
;MIGLPSLRALDGAPGPRIWLAAEATDMRCGFDRLAQRVQVVIGEDPLSGHLFLFRSRGGNRLKILTWDRDGYVLWYRRLEVGVFKLPRVAPGAGSVELRASELAMLLDGIDMAKLKRVARYERPAQSGVKRAETVVA
;
A
#
# COMPACT_ATOMS: atom_id res chain seq x y z
N MET A 1 3.69 9.97 -18.02
CA MET A 1 3.49 8.84 -17.45
C MET A 1 2.21 8.84 -16.84
N ILE A 2 1.62 7.78 -16.76
CA ILE A 2 0.46 7.73 -16.16
C ILE A 2 0.71 7.66 -14.78
N GLY A 3 0.14 8.43 -14.01
CA GLY A 3 0.27 8.38 -12.60
C GLY A 3 -0.53 7.27 -12.03
N LEU A 4 -0.50 7.15 -10.73
CA LEU A 4 -1.35 6.22 -10.04
C LEU A 4 -2.79 6.67 -10.15
N PRO A 5 -3.73 5.78 -10.01
CA PRO A 5 -5.13 6.16 -9.97
C PRO A 5 -5.36 7.14 -8.82
N SER A 6 -6.42 7.88 -8.89
CA SER A 6 -6.75 8.80 -7.82
C SER A 6 -6.94 8.01 -6.54
N LEU A 7 -6.17 8.33 -5.51
CA LEU A 7 -6.28 7.63 -4.26
C LEU A 7 -7.62 7.86 -3.58
N ARG A 8 -8.23 9.01 -3.87
CA ARG A 8 -9.53 9.28 -3.33
C ARG A 8 -10.56 8.34 -3.89
N ALA A 9 -10.42 7.93 -5.13
CA ALA A 9 -11.35 7.01 -5.75
C ALA A 9 -11.20 5.60 -5.22
N LEU A 10 -10.06 5.26 -4.66
CA LEU A 10 -9.88 3.93 -4.11
C LEU A 10 -10.49 3.77 -2.73
N ASP A 11 -10.67 4.90 -2.03
CA ASP A 11 -11.04 4.84 -0.63
C ASP A 11 -12.51 4.71 -0.45
N GLY A 12 -13.19 4.02 -0.21
CA GLY A 12 -14.61 3.97 0.02
C GLY A 12 -15.41 3.28 -1.03
N ALA A 13 -14.77 2.74 -2.06
CA ALA A 13 -15.53 2.02 -3.05
C ALA A 13 -14.97 0.63 -3.21
N PRO A 14 -15.76 -0.31 -3.65
CA PRO A 14 -15.22 -1.62 -3.96
C PRO A 14 -14.34 -1.41 -5.16
N GLY A 15 -13.09 -1.50 -4.98
CA GLY A 15 -12.14 -1.27 -6.05
C GLY A 15 -10.84 -1.95 -5.78
N PRO A 16 -9.78 -1.52 -6.44
CA PRO A 16 -8.50 -2.18 -6.27
C PRO A 16 -8.00 -2.10 -4.85
N ARG A 17 -7.42 -3.17 -4.41
CA ARG A 17 -6.81 -3.24 -3.08
C ARG A 17 -5.33 -2.95 -3.21
N ILE A 18 -4.69 -2.64 -2.11
CA ILE A 18 -3.30 -2.25 -2.08
C ILE A 18 -2.54 -3.21 -1.18
N TRP A 19 -1.53 -3.87 -1.74
CA TRP A 19 -0.75 -4.85 -1.00
C TRP A 19 0.71 -4.42 -0.97
N LEU A 20 1.33 -4.52 0.20
CA LEU A 20 2.76 -4.25 0.38
C LEU A 20 3.46 -5.57 0.67
N ALA A 21 4.44 -5.93 -0.14
CA ALA A 21 5.23 -7.11 0.11
C ALA A 21 6.03 -6.94 1.40
N ALA A 22 6.06 -7.99 2.22
CA ALA A 22 6.69 -7.92 3.52
C ALA A 22 8.18 -7.73 3.45
N GLU A 23 8.83 -8.48 2.56
CA GLU A 23 10.27 -8.45 2.48
C GLU A 23 10.75 -7.53 1.38
N ALA A 24 11.99 -7.09 1.53
CA ALA A 24 12.59 -6.25 0.52
C ALA A 24 12.70 -6.99 -0.80
N THR A 25 12.59 -6.25 -1.88
CA THR A 25 12.67 -6.79 -3.22
C THR A 25 13.86 -6.17 -3.94
N ASP A 26 14.52 -6.97 -4.76
CA ASP A 26 15.59 -6.47 -5.60
C ASP A 26 15.00 -5.51 -6.63
N MET A 27 15.48 -4.30 -6.61
CA MET A 27 14.93 -3.25 -7.50
C MET A 27 15.32 -3.43 -8.97
N ARG A 28 16.08 -4.44 -9.28
CA ARG A 28 16.33 -4.77 -10.69
C ARG A 28 15.16 -5.55 -11.28
N CYS A 29 14.24 -6.02 -10.45
CA CYS A 29 13.07 -6.74 -10.94
C CYS A 29 12.20 -5.81 -11.75
N GLY A 30 11.86 -6.25 -12.94
CA GLY A 30 10.93 -5.53 -13.81
C GLY A 30 9.54 -6.16 -13.76
N PHE A 31 8.78 -5.93 -14.83
CA PHE A 31 7.37 -6.35 -14.86
C PHE A 31 7.17 -7.83 -14.55
N ASP A 32 7.85 -8.69 -15.27
CA ASP A 32 7.58 -10.12 -15.16
C ASP A 32 8.01 -10.70 -13.83
N ARG A 33 9.14 -10.28 -13.32
CA ARG A 33 9.60 -10.77 -12.03
C ARG A 33 8.74 -10.25 -10.90
N LEU A 34 8.30 -9.01 -10.98
CA LEU A 34 7.42 -8.48 -9.97
C LEU A 34 6.06 -9.18 -10.01
N ALA A 35 5.56 -9.46 -11.21
CA ALA A 35 4.31 -10.20 -11.35
C ALA A 35 4.45 -11.60 -10.73
N GLN A 36 5.58 -12.23 -10.92
CA GLN A 36 5.82 -13.53 -10.32
C GLN A 36 5.83 -13.43 -8.79
N ARG A 37 6.43 -12.37 -8.25
CA ARG A 37 6.45 -12.18 -6.80
C ARG A 37 5.05 -11.93 -6.25
N VAL A 38 4.18 -11.28 -7.00
CA VAL A 38 2.80 -11.11 -6.60
C VAL A 38 2.16 -12.48 -6.37
N GLN A 39 2.39 -13.42 -7.28
CA GLN A 39 1.82 -14.75 -7.17
C GLN A 39 2.45 -15.53 -6.04
N VAL A 40 3.76 -15.54 -5.96
CA VAL A 40 4.47 -16.42 -5.04
C VAL A 40 4.54 -15.87 -3.63
N VAL A 41 4.80 -14.59 -3.49
CA VAL A 41 5.02 -13.99 -2.18
C VAL A 41 3.75 -13.42 -1.59
N ILE A 42 2.98 -12.71 -2.38
CA ILE A 42 1.76 -12.06 -1.90
C ILE A 42 0.57 -13.01 -2.00
N GLY A 43 0.59 -13.88 -2.97
CA GLY A 43 -0.49 -14.85 -3.14
C GLY A 43 -1.71 -14.27 -3.83
N GLU A 44 -1.51 -13.24 -4.67
CA GLU A 44 -2.58 -12.59 -5.38
C GLU A 44 -2.40 -12.71 -6.88
N ASP A 45 -3.43 -12.37 -7.62
CA ASP A 45 -3.39 -12.42 -9.07
C ASP A 45 -2.80 -11.11 -9.58
N PRO A 46 -1.66 -11.15 -10.27
CA PRO A 46 -1.04 -9.93 -10.77
C PRO A 46 -1.89 -9.19 -11.81
N LEU A 47 -2.87 -9.86 -12.42
CA LEU A 47 -3.74 -9.24 -13.40
C LEU A 47 -5.02 -8.68 -12.76
N SER A 48 -5.09 -8.68 -11.45
CA SER A 48 -6.30 -8.28 -10.73
C SER A 48 -6.62 -6.80 -10.82
N GLY A 49 -5.65 -5.98 -11.16
CA GLY A 49 -5.83 -4.53 -11.10
C GLY A 49 -5.53 -3.94 -9.74
N HIS A 50 -5.17 -4.77 -8.77
CA HIS A 50 -4.76 -4.26 -7.47
C HIS A 50 -3.38 -3.62 -7.57
N LEU A 51 -3.02 -2.82 -6.57
CA LEU A 51 -1.71 -2.19 -6.51
C LEU A 51 -0.80 -3.03 -5.65
N PHE A 52 0.38 -3.35 -6.16
CA PHE A 52 1.34 -4.18 -5.45
C PHE A 52 2.62 -3.38 -5.23
N LEU A 53 2.98 -3.17 -3.97
CA LEU A 53 4.10 -2.34 -3.58
C LEU A 53 5.29 -3.19 -3.18
N PHE A 54 6.46 -2.79 -3.67
CA PHE A 54 7.72 -3.48 -3.39
C PHE A 54 8.77 -2.47 -3.00
N ARG A 55 9.40 -2.66 -1.85
CA ARG A 55 10.41 -1.74 -1.35
C ARG A 55 11.79 -2.30 -1.52
N SER A 56 12.77 -1.43 -1.64
CA SER A 56 14.17 -1.83 -1.68
C SER A 56 14.66 -2.17 -0.28
N ARG A 57 15.75 -2.88 -0.21
CA ARG A 57 16.35 -3.22 1.08
C ARG A 57 16.70 -1.98 1.89
N GLY A 58 17.22 -0.96 1.23
CA GLY A 58 17.55 0.28 1.91
C GLY A 58 16.37 1.15 2.27
N GLY A 59 15.19 0.84 1.73
CA GLY A 59 13.98 1.58 2.05
C GLY A 59 13.81 2.89 1.32
N ASN A 60 14.73 3.26 0.45
CA ASN A 60 14.65 4.52 -0.27
C ASN A 60 14.07 4.40 -1.68
N ARG A 61 13.69 3.20 -2.10
CA ARG A 61 13.09 2.97 -3.41
C ARG A 61 11.80 2.17 -3.24
N LEU A 62 10.83 2.52 -4.04
CA LEU A 62 9.54 1.86 -4.01
C LEU A 62 9.05 1.67 -5.43
N LYS A 63 8.63 0.47 -5.75
CA LYS A 63 7.99 0.16 -7.02
C LYS A 63 6.55 -0.25 -6.76
N ILE A 64 5.66 0.19 -7.61
CA ILE A 64 4.25 -0.18 -7.54
C ILE A 64 3.86 -0.76 -8.89
N LEU A 65 3.44 -2.01 -8.88
CA LEU A 65 3.00 -2.71 -10.07
C LEU A 65 1.49 -2.81 -10.08
N THR A 66 0.88 -2.56 -11.21
CA THR A 66 -0.55 -2.77 -11.37
C THR A 66 -0.84 -3.17 -12.81
N TRP A 67 -1.92 -3.92 -12.99
CA TRP A 67 -2.40 -4.27 -14.33
C TRP A 67 -3.51 -3.30 -14.71
N ASP A 68 -3.39 -2.68 -15.88
CA ASP A 68 -4.37 -1.72 -16.36
C ASP A 68 -4.83 -2.14 -17.74
N ARG A 69 -5.99 -2.70 -17.80
CA ARG A 69 -6.68 -3.13 -19.03
C ARG A 69 -5.90 -4.10 -19.90
N ASP A 70 -4.83 -3.68 -20.50
CA ASP A 70 -4.11 -4.50 -21.47
C ASP A 70 -2.61 -4.54 -21.22
N GLY A 71 -2.15 -4.05 -20.10
CA GLY A 71 -0.72 -4.05 -19.82
C GLY A 71 -0.41 -3.75 -18.38
N TYR A 72 0.83 -4.03 -18.00
CA TYR A 72 1.31 -3.67 -16.69
C TYR A 72 1.79 -2.23 -16.69
N VAL A 73 1.55 -1.56 -15.57
CA VAL A 73 2.11 -0.24 -15.31
C VAL A 73 3.02 -0.37 -14.10
N LEU A 74 4.20 0.20 -14.18
CA LEU A 74 5.15 0.19 -13.09
C LEU A 74 5.51 1.62 -12.73
N TRP A 75 5.21 1.99 -11.49
CA TRP A 75 5.57 3.29 -10.95
C TRP A 75 6.79 3.06 -10.06
N TYR A 76 7.78 3.94 -10.15
CA TYR A 76 9.04 3.76 -9.46
C TYR A 76 9.54 5.10 -8.95
N ARG A 77 9.85 5.15 -7.66
CA ARG A 77 10.42 6.36 -7.06
C ARG A 77 11.63 6.01 -6.21
N ARG A 78 12.68 6.79 -6.38
CA ARG A 78 13.84 6.74 -5.50
C ARG A 78 13.89 8.05 -4.73
N LEU A 79 13.90 7.96 -3.40
CA LEU A 79 14.06 9.15 -2.58
C LEU A 79 15.52 9.52 -2.53
N GLU A 80 15.81 10.80 -2.76
CA GLU A 80 17.19 11.28 -2.68
C GLU A 80 17.60 11.49 -1.24
N VAL A 81 16.63 11.70 -0.34
CA VAL A 81 16.90 11.86 1.09
C VAL A 81 15.84 11.06 1.85
N GLY A 82 16.29 10.32 2.84
CA GLY A 82 15.37 9.58 3.70
C GLY A 82 14.91 8.27 3.12
N VAL A 83 13.97 7.67 3.79
CA VAL A 83 13.41 6.37 3.41
C VAL A 83 11.89 6.44 3.52
N PHE A 84 11.23 5.54 2.82
CA PHE A 84 9.78 5.39 2.94
C PHE A 84 9.46 4.81 4.32
N LYS A 85 8.48 5.39 4.99
CA LYS A 85 8.06 4.93 6.32
C LYS A 85 6.95 3.91 6.15
N LEU A 86 7.31 2.66 6.18
CA LEU A 86 6.40 1.58 5.89
C LEU A 86 5.82 0.99 7.16
N PRO A 87 4.59 0.49 7.09
CA PRO A 87 4.01 -0.18 8.25
C PRO A 87 4.71 -1.50 8.51
N ARG A 88 4.60 -1.98 9.72
CA ARG A 88 5.15 -3.28 10.05
C ARG A 88 4.28 -4.37 9.51
N VAL A 89 4.91 -5.44 9.10
CA VAL A 89 4.20 -6.62 8.63
C VAL A 89 4.31 -7.68 9.70
N ALA A 90 3.22 -8.38 9.93
CA ALA A 90 3.20 -9.43 10.95
C ALA A 90 4.22 -10.51 10.63
N PRO A 91 4.87 -11.08 11.64
CA PRO A 91 5.83 -12.14 11.40
C PRO A 91 5.19 -13.29 10.63
N GLY A 92 5.88 -13.77 9.63
CA GLY A 92 5.39 -14.88 8.82
C GLY A 92 4.44 -14.49 7.72
N ALA A 93 3.96 -13.25 7.69
CA ALA A 93 3.08 -12.82 6.62
C ALA A 93 3.90 -12.45 5.39
N GLY A 94 3.41 -12.77 4.22
CA GLY A 94 4.07 -12.41 2.98
C GLY A 94 3.79 -10.99 2.56
N SER A 95 2.72 -10.40 3.08
CA SER A 95 2.30 -9.06 2.71
C SER A 95 1.35 -8.48 3.74
N VAL A 96 1.08 -7.21 3.60
CA VAL A 96 0.07 -6.53 4.40
C VAL A 96 -0.78 -5.67 3.46
N GLU A 97 -2.05 -5.60 3.73
CA GLU A 97 -2.94 -4.77 2.95
C GLU A 97 -2.96 -3.37 3.51
N LEU A 98 -2.90 -2.37 2.63
CA LEU A 98 -2.93 -0.97 3.02
C LEU A 98 -4.24 -0.34 2.59
N ARG A 99 -4.65 0.70 3.30
CA ARG A 99 -5.75 1.54 2.85
C ARG A 99 -5.19 2.62 1.95
N ALA A 100 -6.05 3.19 1.12
CA ALA A 100 -5.63 4.26 0.22
C ALA A 100 -5.03 5.44 0.98
N SER A 101 -5.60 5.76 2.15
CA SER A 101 -5.06 6.84 2.98
C SER A 101 -3.65 6.53 3.48
N GLU A 102 -3.38 5.27 3.77
CA GLU A 102 -2.05 4.86 4.21
C GLU A 102 -1.03 4.97 3.08
N LEU A 103 -1.41 4.59 1.88
CA LEU A 103 -0.53 4.76 0.74
C LEU A 103 -0.25 6.24 0.48
N ALA A 104 -1.27 7.08 0.59
CA ALA A 104 -1.08 8.51 0.39
C ALA A 104 -0.09 9.08 1.41
N MET A 105 -0.21 8.70 2.68
CA MET A 105 0.71 9.16 3.71
C MET A 105 2.12 8.67 3.47
N LEU A 106 2.25 7.42 3.03
CA LEU A 106 3.54 6.85 2.74
C LEU A 106 4.24 7.61 1.62
N LEU A 107 3.50 7.94 0.58
CA LEU A 107 4.05 8.68 -0.56
C LEU A 107 4.39 10.12 -0.19
N ASP A 108 3.67 10.70 0.77
CA ASP A 108 3.93 12.05 1.22
C ASP A 108 5.02 12.14 2.28
N GLY A 109 5.53 11.01 2.72
CA GLY A 109 6.59 11.00 3.71
C GLY A 109 6.11 11.15 5.14
N ILE A 110 4.84 10.85 5.41
CA ILE A 110 4.30 10.93 6.75
C ILE A 110 4.55 9.62 7.47
N ASP A 111 5.15 9.70 8.65
CA ASP A 111 5.39 8.51 9.46
C ASP A 111 4.13 8.19 10.24
N MET A 112 3.43 7.16 9.81
CA MET A 112 2.17 6.79 10.42
C MET A 112 2.32 6.39 11.88
N ALA A 113 3.48 5.89 12.26
CA ALA A 113 3.71 5.49 13.65
C ALA A 113 3.76 6.68 14.58
N LYS A 114 4.02 7.87 14.05
CA LYS A 114 4.09 9.07 14.85
C LYS A 114 2.83 9.90 14.83
N LEU A 115 1.83 9.48 14.06
CA LEU A 115 0.59 10.22 14.02
C LEU A 115 -0.17 10.03 15.31
N LYS A 116 -0.72 11.14 15.79
CA LYS A 116 -1.57 11.07 16.96
C LYS A 116 -2.99 11.24 16.52
N ARG A 117 -3.87 10.52 17.19
CA ARG A 117 -5.26 10.70 16.92
C ARG A 117 -5.72 12.02 17.46
N VAL A 118 -6.52 12.70 16.68
CA VAL A 118 -7.13 13.93 17.14
C VAL A 118 -8.50 13.58 17.65
N ALA A 119 -8.85 14.09 18.81
CA ALA A 119 -10.16 13.81 19.38
C ALA A 119 -11.23 14.38 18.47
N ARG A 120 -12.24 13.61 18.18
CA ARG A 120 -13.34 14.04 17.36
C ARG A 120 -14.63 13.63 18.01
N TYR A 121 -15.70 14.29 17.61
CA TYR A 121 -17.01 13.93 18.09
C TYR A 121 -17.32 12.54 17.60
N GLU A 122 -17.81 11.73 18.50
CA GLU A 122 -18.26 10.41 18.13
C GLU A 122 -19.69 10.27 18.52
N ARG A 123 -20.50 9.83 17.57
CA ARG A 123 -21.87 9.61 17.84
C ARG A 123 -21.98 8.50 18.85
N PRO A 124 -22.83 8.58 19.80
CA PRO A 124 -23.04 7.46 20.73
C PRO A 124 -23.43 6.22 19.96
N ALA A 125 -22.98 5.09 20.46
CA ALA A 125 -23.29 3.83 19.80
C ALA A 125 -24.76 3.57 19.83
N GLN A 126 -25.29 3.04 18.71
CA GLN A 126 -26.65 2.71 18.69
C GLN A 126 -26.70 1.29 18.76
N SER A 127 -27.74 0.84 19.31
CA SER A 127 -28.02 -0.51 19.41
C SER A 127 -26.98 -1.44 18.94
N GLY A 128 -26.09 -1.76 19.71
CA GLY A 128 -25.14 -2.79 19.42
C GLY A 128 -24.10 -2.51 18.43
N VAL A 129 -24.14 -1.44 17.83
CA VAL A 129 -23.16 -1.13 16.86
C VAL A 129 -21.96 -0.55 17.53
N LYS A 130 -20.81 -1.24 17.43
CA LYS A 130 -19.70 -0.77 18.01
C LYS A 130 -18.99 0.05 17.07
N ARG A 131 -18.59 1.22 17.35
CA ARG A 131 -17.91 2.03 16.49
C ARG A 131 -16.59 1.57 16.32
N ALA A 132 -16.20 1.54 15.28
CA ALA A 132 -14.99 1.06 14.98
C ALA A 132 -14.01 1.97 15.41
N GLU A 133 -13.25 1.82 15.84
CA GLU A 133 -12.39 2.55 16.17
C GLU A 133 -11.67 3.05 15.46
N THR A 134 -11.67 3.25 14.82
CA THR A 134 -11.19 3.85 14.08
C THR A 134 -10.15 4.21 14.12
N VAL A 135 -9.65 4.13 14.07
CA VAL A 135 -8.73 4.35 14.09
C VAL A 135 -7.98 4.91 13.59
N VAL A 136 -7.48 5.21 13.28
CA VAL A 136 -6.86 5.82 12.70
C VAL A 136 -5.86 5.94 12.92
N ALA A 137 -5.38 5.93 12.84
CA ALA A 137 -4.34 6.15 12.97
C ALA A 137 -3.66 6.42 12.60
#